data_14126415cf116489d9cbc4d5ba46c893
#
_entry.id   14126415cf116489d9cbc4d5ba46c893
#
_cell.length_a   1.000
_cell.length_b   1.000
_cell.length_c   1.000
_cell.angle_alpha   90.00
_cell.angle_beta   90.00
_cell.angle_gamma   90.00
#
_symmetry.space_group_name_H-M   'P 1'
#
loop_
_entity.id
_entity.type
_entity.pdbx_description
1 polymer ?
#
loop_
_entity_poly.entity_id
_entity_poly.type
_entity_poly.pdbx_seq_one_letter_code
_entity_poly.pdbx_strand_id
1 'polypeptide(L)'
;EELNVLIGSDAVEDADIKEAVKLNTLMLLHEKYGITERDFTRAEIEVVPAHKARDVGFDRSMVGGYGHDDRVDAYPALMAEIETKDPVHTTVCVLTDKEEIGSDGVTGMQSMYVFHFMQLLCRAAGQDDILAFQNSVCLSADVTAAYDPSWANAFEPQNGTYAGRGVAFFKYTGSRGKSSASDASAELVGDITDRKSVV
;
A
#
# COMPACT_ATOMS: atom_id res chain seq x y z
N GLU A 1 2.22 -9.37 17.52
CA GLU A 1 3.38 -10.01 18.17
C GLU A 1 3.19 -11.50 18.44
N GLU A 2 1.98 -12.06 18.35
CA GLU A 2 1.71 -13.41 18.86
C GLU A 2 0.82 -14.23 17.92
N LEU A 3 1.01 -14.07 16.62
CA LEU A 3 0.31 -14.91 15.65
C LEU A 3 1.06 -16.23 15.46
N ASN A 4 0.70 -17.25 16.24
CA ASN A 4 1.19 -18.60 16.01
C ASN A 4 0.37 -19.26 14.90
N VAL A 5 0.99 -19.48 13.77
CA VAL A 5 0.37 -20.17 12.65
C VAL A 5 0.68 -21.66 12.74
N LEU A 6 -0.38 -22.48 12.83
CA LEU A 6 -0.23 -23.93 12.73
C LEU A 6 0.05 -24.31 11.27
N ILE A 7 1.28 -24.75 11.00
CA ILE A 7 1.72 -25.12 9.65
C ILE A 7 1.48 -26.58 9.34
N GLY A 8 1.58 -27.46 10.36
CA GLY A 8 1.35 -28.87 10.23
C GLY A 8 1.33 -29.58 11.58
N SER A 9 0.71 -30.72 11.64
CA SER A 9 0.62 -31.58 12.85
C SER A 9 0.84 -33.06 12.53
N ASP A 10 0.89 -33.42 11.26
CA ASP A 10 1.05 -34.78 10.81
C ASP A 10 2.54 -35.15 10.68
N ALA A 11 2.92 -36.27 11.28
CA ALA A 11 4.30 -36.72 11.34
C ALA A 11 4.56 -37.83 10.29
N VAL A 12 5.79 -37.93 9.79
CA VAL A 12 6.19 -39.14 9.06
C VAL A 12 6.19 -40.35 9.99
N GLU A 13 5.85 -41.51 9.48
CA GLU A 13 5.71 -42.77 10.26
C GLU A 13 7.06 -43.40 10.67
N ASP A 14 8.11 -42.63 10.84
CA ASP A 14 9.43 -43.14 11.27
C ASP A 14 9.75 -42.63 12.68
N ALA A 15 9.80 -43.56 13.64
CA ALA A 15 10.02 -43.27 15.05
C ALA A 15 11.42 -42.72 15.37
N ASP A 16 12.37 -42.88 14.49
CA ASP A 16 13.77 -42.43 14.68
C ASP A 16 13.96 -40.95 14.28
N ILE A 17 12.95 -40.32 13.65
CA ILE A 17 13.02 -38.94 13.18
C ILE A 17 12.54 -37.97 14.26
N LYS A 18 13.45 -37.17 14.80
CA LYS A 18 13.14 -36.22 15.88
C LYS A 18 12.19 -35.09 15.47
N GLU A 19 12.22 -34.65 14.21
CA GLU A 19 11.40 -33.55 13.69
C GLU A 19 10.45 -34.03 12.60
N ALA A 20 9.72 -35.13 12.90
CA ALA A 20 8.89 -35.84 11.94
C ALA A 20 7.79 -34.98 11.30
N VAL A 21 7.18 -34.05 12.05
CA VAL A 21 6.17 -33.11 11.52
C VAL A 21 6.82 -32.09 10.57
N LYS A 22 7.97 -31.55 10.94
CA LYS A 22 8.74 -30.64 10.07
C LYS A 22 9.12 -31.33 8.76
N LEU A 23 9.63 -32.56 8.85
CA LEU A 23 10.02 -33.33 7.67
C LEU A 23 8.82 -33.57 6.75
N ASN A 24 7.70 -34.00 7.28
CA ASN A 24 6.48 -34.20 6.48
C ASN A 24 6.04 -32.91 5.79
N THR A 25 6.02 -31.80 6.52
CA THR A 25 5.68 -30.50 5.96
C THR A 25 6.63 -30.09 4.81
N LEU A 26 7.93 -30.29 4.98
CA LEU A 26 8.92 -30.02 3.94
C LEU A 26 8.76 -30.92 2.72
N MET A 27 8.43 -32.20 2.92
CA MET A 27 8.14 -33.13 1.83
C MET A 27 6.91 -32.69 1.02
N LEU A 28 5.83 -32.32 1.68
CA LEU A 28 4.61 -31.78 1.01
C LEU A 28 4.89 -30.50 0.22
N LEU A 29 5.67 -29.59 0.78
CA LEU A 29 6.06 -28.36 0.11
C LEU A 29 7.00 -28.63 -1.08
N HIS A 30 7.91 -29.59 -0.94
CA HIS A 30 8.78 -30.00 -2.03
C HIS A 30 7.97 -30.65 -3.17
N GLU A 31 7.08 -31.59 -2.84
CA GLU A 31 6.24 -32.24 -3.83
C GLU A 31 5.36 -31.24 -4.61
N LYS A 32 4.78 -30.27 -3.90
CA LYS A 32 3.84 -29.32 -4.50
C LYS A 32 4.50 -28.14 -5.22
N TYR A 33 5.63 -27.65 -4.70
CA TYR A 33 6.24 -26.39 -5.16
C TYR A 33 7.73 -26.51 -5.50
N GLY A 34 8.37 -27.65 -5.28
CA GLY A 34 9.81 -27.82 -5.46
C GLY A 34 10.66 -27.10 -4.41
N ILE A 35 10.05 -26.62 -3.33
CA ILE A 35 10.72 -25.86 -2.27
C ILE A 35 11.51 -26.81 -1.37
N THR A 36 12.71 -26.39 -0.97
CA THR A 36 13.57 -27.07 0.00
C THR A 36 13.70 -26.25 1.29
N GLU A 37 14.18 -26.87 2.37
CA GLU A 37 14.44 -26.15 3.63
C GLU A 37 15.39 -24.96 3.43
N ARG A 38 16.36 -25.09 2.52
CA ARG A 38 17.27 -23.99 2.18
C ARG A 38 16.57 -22.76 1.58
N ASP A 39 15.48 -22.98 0.87
CA ASP A 39 14.71 -21.89 0.28
C ASP A 39 13.97 -21.11 1.37
N PHE A 40 13.48 -21.79 2.41
CA PHE A 40 12.86 -21.14 3.57
C PHE A 40 13.80 -20.22 4.33
N THR A 41 15.09 -20.55 4.43
CA THR A 41 16.07 -19.71 5.15
C THR A 41 16.30 -18.35 4.47
N ARG A 42 15.81 -18.19 3.25
CA ARG A 42 15.97 -16.98 2.43
C ARG A 42 14.64 -16.40 1.95
N ALA A 43 13.55 -17.05 2.31
CA ALA A 43 12.22 -16.62 1.90
C ALA A 43 11.73 -15.47 2.75
N GLU A 44 11.05 -14.53 2.12
CA GLU A 44 10.13 -13.63 2.76
C GLU A 44 8.76 -14.31 2.79
N ILE A 45 8.22 -14.52 3.98
CA ILE A 45 6.98 -15.28 4.17
C ILE A 45 5.95 -14.36 4.80
N GLU A 46 4.84 -14.19 4.13
CA GLU A 46 3.71 -13.40 4.61
C GLU A 46 2.53 -14.31 4.91
N VAL A 47 1.88 -14.09 6.03
CA VAL A 47 0.65 -14.77 6.41
C VAL A 47 -0.49 -13.78 6.34
N VAL A 48 -1.38 -14.02 5.40
CA VAL A 48 -2.48 -13.10 5.07
C VAL A 48 -3.84 -13.78 5.19
N PRO A 49 -4.93 -13.03 5.46
CA PRO A 49 -6.28 -13.58 5.44
C PRO A 49 -6.64 -14.14 4.07
N ALA A 50 -7.20 -15.36 4.04
CA ALA A 50 -7.63 -16.03 2.82
C ALA A 50 -9.07 -15.68 2.39
N HIS A 51 -9.73 -14.77 3.07
CA HIS A 51 -11.10 -14.39 2.75
C HIS A 51 -11.19 -13.64 1.44
N LYS A 52 -12.23 -13.90 0.70
CA LYS A 52 -12.63 -13.05 -0.42
C LYS A 52 -13.33 -11.80 0.11
N ALA A 53 -13.32 -10.73 -0.68
CA ALA A 53 -14.11 -9.54 -0.40
C ALA A 53 -15.60 -9.89 -0.26
N ARG A 54 -16.30 -9.20 0.65
CA ARG A 54 -17.70 -9.46 0.99
C ARG A 54 -18.43 -8.15 1.23
N ASP A 55 -19.73 -8.18 0.98
CA ASP A 55 -20.62 -7.11 1.38
C ASP A 55 -20.67 -6.99 2.91
N VAL A 56 -20.70 -5.76 3.40
CA VAL A 56 -20.80 -5.41 4.83
C VAL A 56 -22.04 -4.53 5.04
N GLY A 57 -22.70 -4.74 6.18
CA GLY A 57 -23.97 -4.14 6.53
C GLY A 57 -25.17 -4.95 6.04
N PHE A 58 -26.33 -4.75 6.68
CA PHE A 58 -27.59 -5.40 6.27
C PHE A 58 -28.05 -4.92 4.88
N ASP A 59 -27.73 -3.70 4.56
CA ASP A 59 -28.03 -3.05 3.27
C ASP A 59 -26.96 -3.29 2.20
N ARG A 60 -25.86 -3.96 2.56
CA ARG A 60 -24.72 -4.24 1.68
C ARG A 60 -24.07 -2.98 1.09
N SER A 61 -24.12 -1.88 1.81
CA SER A 61 -23.63 -0.59 1.33
C SER A 61 -22.10 -0.45 1.34
N MET A 62 -21.41 -1.38 2.00
CA MET A 62 -19.95 -1.40 2.09
C MET A 62 -19.37 -2.73 1.61
N VAL A 63 -18.10 -2.73 1.27
CA VAL A 63 -17.34 -3.93 0.92
C VAL A 63 -16.18 -4.07 1.89
N GLY A 64 -16.10 -5.21 2.57
CA GLY A 64 -14.97 -5.58 3.41
C GLY A 64 -14.05 -6.55 2.67
N GLY A 65 -12.75 -6.29 2.70
CA GLY A 65 -11.78 -7.16 2.06
C GLY A 65 -10.36 -6.87 2.54
N TYR A 66 -9.54 -7.91 2.62
CA TYR A 66 -8.12 -7.76 2.88
C TYR A 66 -7.44 -7.07 1.69
N GLY A 67 -6.57 -6.13 2.00
CA GLY A 67 -5.81 -5.39 1.00
C GLY A 67 -6.60 -4.29 0.31
N HIS A 68 -7.77 -3.85 0.84
CA HIS A 68 -8.40 -2.60 0.47
C HIS A 68 -7.44 -1.43 0.67
N ASP A 69 -6.80 -1.44 1.79
CA ASP A 69 -5.66 -0.60 2.07
C ASP A 69 -4.41 -1.24 1.44
N ASP A 70 -3.83 -0.71 0.39
CA ASP A 70 -4.23 0.51 -0.31
C ASP A 70 -4.62 0.23 -1.79
N ARG A 71 -5.14 -0.94 -2.10
CA ARG A 71 -5.54 -1.27 -3.49
C ARG A 71 -6.68 -0.41 -4.03
N VAL A 72 -7.49 0.16 -3.15
CA VAL A 72 -8.60 1.02 -3.54
C VAL A 72 -8.11 2.33 -4.15
N ASP A 73 -6.92 2.79 -3.77
CA ASP A 73 -6.28 3.98 -4.32
C ASP A 73 -5.22 3.64 -5.38
N ALA A 74 -4.48 2.55 -5.17
CA ALA A 74 -3.47 2.09 -6.14
C ALA A 74 -4.06 1.74 -7.50
N TYR A 75 -5.22 1.08 -7.53
CA TYR A 75 -5.89 0.71 -8.79
C TYR A 75 -6.35 1.92 -9.60
N PRO A 76 -7.09 2.90 -9.05
CA PRO A 76 -7.44 4.10 -9.78
C PRO A 76 -6.24 4.93 -10.23
N ALA A 77 -5.19 5.02 -9.42
CA ALA A 77 -3.96 5.71 -9.80
C ALA A 77 -3.30 5.08 -11.04
N LEU A 78 -3.19 3.75 -11.06
CA LEU A 78 -2.68 3.01 -12.19
C LEU A 78 -3.57 3.18 -13.44
N MET A 79 -4.90 3.09 -13.27
CA MET A 79 -5.84 3.25 -14.37
C MET A 79 -5.82 4.66 -14.93
N ALA A 80 -5.70 5.68 -14.10
CA ALA A 80 -5.55 7.06 -14.54
C ALA A 80 -4.29 7.25 -15.40
N GLU A 81 -3.18 6.62 -15.03
CA GLU A 81 -1.95 6.64 -15.82
C GLU A 81 -2.14 5.95 -17.19
N ILE A 82 -2.75 4.76 -17.22
CA ILE A 82 -2.97 3.98 -18.44
C ILE A 82 -3.96 4.68 -19.41
N GLU A 83 -4.99 5.32 -18.86
CA GLU A 83 -6.05 5.96 -19.64
C GLU A 83 -5.69 7.39 -20.10
N THR A 84 -4.68 8.01 -19.50
CA THR A 84 -4.24 9.34 -19.89
C THR A 84 -3.69 9.33 -21.32
N LYS A 85 -4.29 10.15 -22.20
CA LYS A 85 -3.88 10.30 -23.59
C LYS A 85 -3.29 11.68 -23.79
N ASP A 86 -2.20 11.75 -24.55
CA ASP A 86 -1.52 12.98 -24.92
C ASP A 86 -1.26 13.92 -23.72
N PRO A 87 -0.59 13.43 -22.64
CA PRO A 87 -0.35 14.25 -21.47
C PRO A 87 0.52 15.47 -21.81
N VAL A 88 0.17 16.62 -21.25
CA VAL A 88 0.96 17.87 -21.42
C VAL A 88 2.32 17.77 -20.72
N HIS A 89 2.36 17.01 -19.64
CA HIS A 89 3.58 16.75 -18.86
C HIS A 89 3.79 15.24 -18.75
N THR A 90 5.03 14.83 -18.52
CA THR A 90 5.31 13.42 -18.19
C THR A 90 4.61 13.05 -16.90
N THR A 91 3.87 11.95 -16.94
CA THR A 91 3.20 11.36 -15.79
C THR A 91 3.91 10.09 -15.38
N VAL A 92 3.91 9.78 -14.09
CA VAL A 92 4.53 8.58 -13.54
C VAL A 92 3.66 8.08 -12.38
N CYS A 93 3.16 6.86 -12.51
CA CYS A 93 2.51 6.18 -11.41
C CYS A 93 3.53 5.30 -10.69
N VAL A 94 3.65 5.49 -9.38
CA VAL A 94 4.58 4.74 -8.53
C VAL A 94 3.77 3.94 -7.52
N LEU A 95 3.84 2.63 -7.59
CA LEU A 95 3.25 1.71 -6.63
C LEU A 95 4.38 1.15 -5.77
N THR A 96 4.33 1.43 -4.48
CA THR A 96 5.37 1.03 -3.53
C THR A 96 4.87 -0.03 -2.57
N ASP A 97 5.79 -0.76 -1.97
CA ASP A 97 5.56 -1.76 -0.95
C ASP A 97 6.00 -1.22 0.43
N LYS A 98 5.70 -1.96 1.50
CA LYS A 98 6.20 -1.69 2.86
C LYS A 98 5.66 -0.41 3.53
N GLU A 99 4.55 0.15 3.08
CA GLU A 99 3.98 1.35 3.69
C GLU A 99 3.67 1.12 5.18
N GLU A 100 3.03 0.00 5.52
CA GLU A 100 2.56 -0.36 6.86
C GLU A 100 3.68 -0.55 7.90
N ILE A 101 4.90 -0.76 7.45
CA ILE A 101 6.08 -0.82 8.33
C ILE A 101 6.92 0.46 8.29
N GLY A 102 6.38 1.56 7.73
CA GLY A 102 7.04 2.85 7.65
C GLY A 102 7.81 3.08 6.35
N SER A 103 7.44 2.39 5.27
CA SER A 103 8.07 2.48 3.94
C SER A 103 9.56 2.11 3.93
N ASP A 104 10.03 1.38 4.93
CA ASP A 104 11.40 0.90 5.03
C ASP A 104 11.66 -0.29 4.11
N GLY A 105 12.93 -0.54 3.83
CA GLY A 105 13.38 -1.64 2.98
C GLY A 105 13.63 -1.26 1.54
N VAL A 106 14.08 -2.21 0.74
CA VAL A 106 14.55 -1.97 -0.65
C VAL A 106 13.41 -1.67 -1.63
N THR A 107 12.19 -2.05 -1.30
CA THR A 107 10.98 -1.84 -2.11
C THR A 107 10.08 -0.73 -1.57
N GLY A 108 10.39 -0.20 -0.39
CA GLY A 108 9.66 0.89 0.23
C GLY A 108 9.99 2.25 -0.37
N MET A 109 9.12 3.23 -0.14
CA MET A 109 9.29 4.58 -0.67
C MET A 109 10.51 5.33 -0.10
N GLN A 110 11.01 4.92 1.08
CA GLN A 110 12.24 5.48 1.66
C GLN A 110 13.52 4.98 0.98
N SER A 111 13.43 3.98 0.10
CA SER A 111 14.57 3.54 -0.68
C SER A 111 14.93 4.60 -1.76
N MET A 112 16.17 4.57 -2.20
CA MET A 112 16.62 5.44 -3.30
C MET A 112 16.13 4.97 -4.68
N TYR A 113 15.40 3.88 -4.77
CA TYR A 113 15.03 3.28 -6.05
C TYR A 113 14.20 4.20 -6.93
N VAL A 114 13.12 4.77 -6.38
CA VAL A 114 12.24 5.70 -7.11
C VAL A 114 13.01 6.95 -7.55
N PHE A 115 13.84 7.47 -6.65
CA PHE A 115 14.68 8.62 -6.94
C PHE A 115 15.64 8.35 -8.11
N HIS A 116 16.36 7.24 -8.06
CA HIS A 116 17.27 6.85 -9.16
C HIS A 116 16.52 6.57 -10.45
N PHE A 117 15.34 5.98 -10.39
CA PHE A 117 14.50 5.75 -11.56
C PHE A 117 14.12 7.07 -12.24
N MET A 118 13.67 8.06 -11.47
CA MET A 118 13.35 9.39 -11.99
C MET A 118 14.58 10.09 -12.61
N GLN A 119 15.75 9.98 -11.98
CA GLN A 119 16.99 10.50 -12.55
C GLN A 119 17.35 9.84 -13.89
N LEU A 120 17.13 8.53 -14.01
CA LEU A 120 17.35 7.82 -15.28
C LEU A 120 16.39 8.27 -16.37
N LEU A 121 15.11 8.51 -16.02
CA LEU A 121 14.14 9.08 -16.96
C LEU A 121 14.58 10.47 -17.45
N CYS A 122 14.99 11.34 -16.53
CA CYS A 122 15.48 12.68 -16.89
C CYS A 122 16.68 12.60 -17.83
N ARG A 123 17.65 11.74 -17.55
CA ARG A 123 18.79 11.50 -18.44
C ARG A 123 18.38 11.01 -19.83
N ALA A 124 17.45 10.05 -19.88
CA ALA A 124 16.96 9.52 -21.15
C ALA A 124 16.22 10.58 -21.98
N ALA A 125 15.55 11.52 -21.32
CA ALA A 125 14.86 12.64 -21.92
C ALA A 125 15.77 13.86 -22.21
N GLY A 126 17.05 13.83 -21.81
CA GLY A 126 17.98 14.97 -21.95
C GLY A 126 17.60 16.15 -21.04
N GLN A 127 16.96 15.89 -19.91
CA GLN A 127 16.49 16.90 -18.96
C GLN A 127 17.36 16.93 -17.69
N ASP A 128 17.37 18.07 -17.04
CA ASP A 128 18.00 18.26 -15.74
C ASP A 128 17.10 17.66 -14.64
N ASP A 129 17.64 16.76 -13.85
CA ASP A 129 16.88 16.06 -12.82
C ASP A 129 16.47 16.98 -11.64
N ILE A 130 17.32 17.94 -11.27
CA ILE A 130 17.00 18.89 -10.20
C ILE A 130 15.82 19.77 -10.61
N LEU A 131 15.87 20.32 -11.83
CA LEU A 131 14.78 21.13 -12.36
C LEU A 131 13.50 20.31 -12.54
N ALA A 132 13.61 19.05 -12.96
CA ALA A 132 12.47 18.17 -13.08
C ALA A 132 11.80 17.95 -11.72
N PHE A 133 12.55 17.64 -10.66
CA PHE A 133 12.00 17.49 -9.31
C PHE A 133 11.39 18.78 -8.77
N GLN A 134 12.03 19.93 -8.98
CA GLN A 134 11.49 21.22 -8.53
C GLN A 134 10.16 21.60 -9.19
N ASN A 135 9.94 21.16 -10.42
CA ASN A 135 8.72 21.44 -11.18
C ASN A 135 7.71 20.29 -11.16
N SER A 136 8.00 19.21 -10.42
CA SER A 136 7.10 18.08 -10.29
C SER A 136 6.07 18.30 -9.19
N VAL A 137 4.89 17.71 -9.39
CA VAL A 137 3.83 17.59 -8.40
C VAL A 137 3.66 16.13 -8.07
N CYS A 138 3.56 15.81 -6.80
CA CYS A 138 3.27 14.47 -6.32
C CYS A 138 1.91 14.44 -5.64
N LEU A 139 1.04 13.54 -6.08
CA LEU A 139 -0.18 13.18 -5.39
C LEU A 139 0.09 11.88 -4.64
N SER A 140 0.02 11.93 -3.32
CA SER A 140 0.11 10.75 -2.48
C SER A 140 -1.29 10.24 -2.21
N ALA A 141 -1.56 9.02 -2.58
CA ALA A 141 -2.85 8.36 -2.39
C ALA A 141 -2.73 7.33 -1.28
N ASP A 142 -3.70 7.32 -0.39
CA ASP A 142 -3.78 6.42 0.75
C ASP A 142 -5.20 6.43 1.31
N VAL A 143 -5.61 5.38 2.00
CA VAL A 143 -6.90 5.33 2.67
C VAL A 143 -6.90 6.16 3.95
N THR A 144 -8.07 6.60 4.37
CA THR A 144 -8.24 7.30 5.64
C THR A 144 -9.46 6.78 6.38
N ALA A 145 -9.42 6.87 7.72
CA ALA A 145 -10.54 6.50 8.55
C ALA A 145 -11.71 7.50 8.36
N ALA A 146 -12.89 6.98 8.06
CA ALA A 146 -14.11 7.76 8.13
C ALA A 146 -14.51 8.00 9.59
N TYR A 147 -15.19 9.12 9.85
CA TYR A 147 -15.71 9.44 11.18
C TYR A 147 -16.53 8.28 11.75
N ASP A 148 -16.11 7.80 12.90
CA ASP A 148 -16.78 6.74 13.65
C ASP A 148 -17.40 7.34 14.93
N PRO A 149 -18.73 7.35 15.06
CA PRO A 149 -19.40 7.87 16.25
C PRO A 149 -19.08 7.07 17.53
N SER A 150 -18.64 5.82 17.42
CA SER A 150 -18.20 5.02 18.56
C SER A 150 -16.86 5.49 19.12
N TRP A 151 -16.08 6.20 18.32
CA TRP A 151 -14.77 6.75 18.65
C TRP A 151 -14.69 8.25 18.35
N ALA A 152 -15.76 8.98 18.59
CA ALA A 152 -15.88 10.40 18.25
C ALA A 152 -14.72 11.28 18.73
N ASN A 153 -14.09 10.91 19.85
CA ASN A 153 -12.95 11.65 20.41
C ASN A 153 -11.66 11.55 19.57
N ALA A 154 -11.59 10.59 18.64
CA ALA A 154 -10.46 10.43 17.74
C ALA A 154 -10.52 11.35 16.51
N PHE A 155 -11.65 12.04 16.31
CA PHE A 155 -11.90 12.83 15.13
C PHE A 155 -12.19 14.29 15.48
N GLU A 156 -11.76 15.19 14.59
CA GLU A 156 -12.21 16.59 14.57
C GLU A 156 -13.43 16.69 13.64
N PRO A 157 -14.64 16.92 14.16
CA PRO A 157 -15.85 16.84 13.33
C PRO A 157 -15.90 17.81 12.14
N GLN A 158 -15.19 18.95 12.23
CA GLN A 158 -15.18 19.93 11.13
C GLN A 158 -14.22 19.58 10.01
N ASN A 159 -13.18 18.76 10.31
CA ASN A 159 -12.15 18.36 9.38
C ASN A 159 -12.11 16.85 9.15
N GLY A 160 -13.03 16.12 9.77
CA GLY A 160 -13.12 14.67 9.63
C GLY A 160 -13.65 14.24 8.25
N THR A 161 -13.19 13.10 7.81
CA THR A 161 -13.72 12.42 6.62
C THR A 161 -15.01 11.69 6.97
N TYR A 162 -16.02 11.77 6.11
CA TYR A 162 -17.30 11.08 6.31
C TYR A 162 -17.56 10.11 5.16
N ALA A 163 -17.96 8.88 5.48
CA ALA A 163 -18.30 7.87 4.48
C ALA A 163 -19.39 8.38 3.53
N GLY A 164 -19.27 8.04 2.25
CA GLY A 164 -20.22 8.39 1.22
C GLY A 164 -20.18 9.85 0.73
N ARG A 165 -19.15 10.62 1.09
CA ARG A 165 -19.00 12.02 0.67
C ARG A 165 -17.91 12.25 -0.38
N GLY A 166 -17.47 11.19 -1.04
CA GLY A 166 -16.46 11.26 -2.10
C GLY A 166 -15.03 11.10 -1.58
N VAL A 167 -14.08 11.50 -2.40
CA VAL A 167 -12.66 11.40 -2.08
C VAL A 167 -12.27 12.49 -1.07
N ALA A 168 -11.57 12.09 -0.02
CA ALA A 168 -11.00 13.03 0.95
C ALA A 168 -9.71 13.65 0.39
N PHE A 169 -9.49 14.92 0.72
CA PHE A 169 -8.27 15.61 0.38
C PHE A 169 -7.66 16.22 1.63
N PHE A 170 -6.41 15.91 1.89
CA PHE A 170 -5.68 16.39 3.06
C PHE A 170 -4.53 17.31 2.65
N LYS A 171 -4.53 18.52 3.21
CA LYS A 171 -3.39 19.43 3.09
C LYS A 171 -2.20 18.96 3.94
N TYR A 172 -2.50 18.39 5.09
CA TYR A 172 -1.51 17.93 6.05
C TYR A 172 -1.70 16.43 6.30
N THR A 173 -0.60 15.70 6.28
CA THR A 173 -0.55 14.30 6.71
C THR A 173 0.39 14.16 7.90
N GLY A 174 0.28 13.06 8.61
CA GLY A 174 1.15 12.73 9.72
C GLY A 174 0.39 12.25 10.93
N SER A 175 1.05 11.45 11.73
CA SER A 175 0.55 10.95 13.01
C SER A 175 1.31 11.59 14.19
N ARG A 176 0.75 11.50 15.37
CA ARG A 176 1.40 11.97 16.60
C ARG A 176 1.86 13.44 16.55
N GLY A 177 0.97 14.31 16.16
CA GLY A 177 1.27 15.71 15.95
C GLY A 177 1.89 15.94 14.56
N LYS A 178 2.88 16.80 14.46
CA LYS A 178 3.51 17.18 13.17
C LYS A 178 4.74 16.33 12.84
N SER A 179 4.98 15.24 13.54
CA SER A 179 6.09 14.34 13.25
C SER A 179 5.83 13.62 11.93
N SER A 180 6.79 13.69 11.02
CA SER A 180 6.70 13.11 9.68
C SER A 180 5.50 13.62 8.85
N ALA A 181 4.99 14.79 9.16
CA ALA A 181 3.90 15.39 8.41
C ALA A 181 4.41 15.93 7.07
N SER A 182 3.62 15.76 6.02
CA SER A 182 3.76 16.50 4.77
C SER A 182 2.78 17.68 4.75
N ASP A 183 3.13 18.69 3.98
CA ASP A 183 2.35 19.93 3.83
C ASP A 183 2.26 20.31 2.35
N ALA A 184 1.07 20.23 1.79
CA ALA A 184 0.84 20.67 0.42
C ALA A 184 0.87 22.19 0.30
N SER A 185 1.38 22.72 -0.80
CA SER A 185 1.34 24.17 -1.07
C SER A 185 -0.10 24.67 -1.23
N ALA A 186 -0.33 25.94 -0.91
CA ALA A 186 -1.65 26.54 -1.04
C ALA A 186 -2.11 26.56 -2.51
N GLU A 187 -1.20 26.77 -3.42
CA GLU A 187 -1.42 26.76 -4.88
C GLU A 187 -1.93 25.39 -5.34
N LEU A 188 -1.25 24.32 -4.96
CA LEU A 188 -1.65 22.97 -5.32
C LEU A 188 -3.03 22.61 -4.74
N VAL A 189 -3.28 23.00 -3.48
CA VAL A 189 -4.59 22.82 -2.83
C VAL A 189 -5.68 23.56 -3.62
N GLY A 190 -5.44 24.78 -4.02
CA GLY A 190 -6.35 25.59 -4.85
C GLY A 190 -6.64 24.90 -6.18
N ASP A 191 -5.62 24.50 -6.91
CA ASP A 191 -5.75 23.85 -8.21
C ASP A 191 -6.56 22.55 -8.16
N ILE A 192 -6.36 21.74 -7.12
CA ILE A 192 -7.13 20.50 -6.95
C ILE A 192 -8.58 20.80 -6.56
N THR A 193 -8.79 21.78 -5.69
CA THR A 193 -10.14 22.17 -5.25
C THR A 193 -10.96 22.73 -6.39
N ASP A 194 -10.36 23.59 -7.23
CA ASP A 194 -11.04 24.18 -8.38
C ASP A 194 -11.42 23.13 -9.43
N ARG A 195 -10.59 22.14 -9.65
CA ARG A 195 -10.91 21.02 -10.57
C ARG A 195 -12.05 20.13 -10.07
N LYS A 196 -12.24 20.00 -8.77
CA LYS A 196 -13.40 19.30 -8.17
C LYS A 196 -14.73 20.04 -8.37
N SER A 197 -14.70 21.34 -8.60
CA SER A 197 -15.92 22.13 -8.84
C SER A 197 -16.44 22.03 -10.29
N VAL A 198 -15.74 21.33 -11.16
CA VAL A 198 -16.05 21.19 -12.60
C VAL A 198 -16.62 19.79 -12.95
N VAL A 199 -16.83 18.93 -11.95
CA VAL A 199 -17.45 17.60 -12.13
C VAL A 199 -18.79 17.53 -11.45
#